data_14a996fb94469f4ffb5348fbdcced11d
#
_entry.id   14a996fb94469f4ffb5348fbdcced11d
#
_cell.length_a   1.000
_cell.length_b   1.000
_cell.length_c   1.000
_cell.angle_alpha   90.00
_cell.angle_beta   90.00
_cell.angle_gamma   90.00
#
_symmetry.space_group_name_H-M   'P 1'
#
loop_
_entity.id
_entity.type
_entity.pdbx_description
1 polymer ?
#
loop_
_entity_poly.entity_id
_entity_poly.type
_entity_poly.pdbx_seq_one_letter_code
_entity_poly.pdbx_strand_id
1 'polypeptide(L)' 'MAVSFAQDIRRLFTDMDIAHMKVAGVLLDDFEYMRDLAHAQKVLDAVSTGAMPPQSSGEPPWPSDSVQLFRDWIAAGCQA' A
#
# COMPACT_ATOMS: atom_id res chain seq x y z
N MET A 1 -0.69 18.01 -8.00
CA MET A 1 -0.07 16.92 -8.79
C MET A 1 -0.79 15.62 -8.51
N ALA A 2 -1.03 14.83 -9.54
CA ALA A 2 -1.67 13.53 -9.37
C ALA A 2 -0.68 12.53 -8.78
N VAL A 3 -1.11 11.81 -7.75
CA VAL A 3 -0.32 10.72 -7.17
C VAL A 3 -0.53 9.48 -8.06
N SER A 4 0.55 8.88 -8.54
CA SER A 4 0.46 7.74 -9.44
C SER A 4 0.91 6.46 -8.73
N PHE A 5 0.28 5.33 -9.08
CA PHE A 5 0.66 4.05 -8.51
C PHE A 5 2.10 3.71 -8.86
N ALA A 6 2.44 3.79 -10.15
CA ALA A 6 3.75 3.38 -10.64
C ALA A 6 4.90 4.21 -10.05
N GLN A 7 4.68 5.51 -9.85
CA GLN A 7 5.75 6.43 -9.42
C GLN A 7 5.77 6.67 -7.92
N ASP A 8 4.61 6.66 -7.27
CA ASP A 8 4.50 7.12 -5.89
C ASP A 8 4.13 6.03 -4.90
N ILE A 9 3.25 5.10 -5.29
CA ILE A 9 2.69 4.12 -4.36
C ILE A 9 3.48 2.81 -4.38
N ARG A 10 3.82 2.28 -5.56
CA ARG A 10 4.49 0.99 -5.68
C ARG A 10 5.78 0.94 -4.86
N ARG A 11 6.55 2.00 -4.85
CA ARG A 11 7.83 2.07 -4.14
C ARG A 11 7.68 2.13 -2.61
N LEU A 12 6.48 2.37 -2.10
CA LEU A 12 6.24 2.37 -0.66
C LEU A 12 6.28 0.97 -0.09
N PHE A 13 6.06 -0.05 -0.92
CA PHE A 13 6.09 -1.44 -0.51
C PHE A 13 7.47 -2.03 -0.77
N THR A 14 8.03 -2.72 0.22
CA THR A 14 9.28 -3.44 0.06
C THR A 14 9.02 -4.77 -0.65
N ASP A 15 10.08 -5.38 -1.18
CA ASP A 15 9.96 -6.71 -1.79
C ASP A 15 9.46 -7.74 -0.77
N MET A 16 9.85 -7.60 0.49
CA MET A 16 9.39 -8.48 1.56
C MET A 16 7.89 -8.33 1.79
N ASP A 17 7.38 -7.09 1.82
CA ASP A 17 5.95 -6.83 1.97
C ASP A 17 5.15 -7.46 0.84
N ILE A 18 5.63 -7.28 -0.38
CA ILE A 18 4.96 -7.80 -1.57
C ILE A 18 4.88 -9.31 -1.53
N ALA A 19 6.01 -9.98 -1.24
CA ALA A 19 6.07 -11.43 -1.16
C ALA A 19 5.18 -11.97 -0.04
N HIS A 20 5.23 -11.33 1.12
CA HIS A 20 4.44 -11.75 2.28
C HIS A 20 2.93 -11.64 2.02
N MET A 21 2.50 -10.52 1.48
CA MET A 21 1.07 -10.28 1.24
C MET A 21 0.54 -11.08 0.06
N LYS A 22 1.38 -11.42 -0.89
CA LYS A 22 1.00 -12.26 -2.03
C LYS A 22 0.51 -13.63 -1.58
N VAL A 23 1.13 -14.20 -0.55
CA VAL A 23 0.71 -15.48 0.03
C VAL A 23 -0.72 -15.39 0.57
N ALA A 24 -1.11 -14.23 1.08
CA ALA A 24 -2.46 -14.00 1.57
C ALA A 24 -3.44 -13.57 0.46
N GLY A 25 -2.99 -13.52 -0.79
CA GLY A 25 -3.84 -13.12 -1.91
C GLY A 25 -3.94 -11.61 -2.12
N VAL A 26 -3.11 -10.84 -1.41
CA VAL A 26 -3.08 -9.38 -1.56
C VAL A 26 -1.92 -9.00 -2.47
N LEU A 27 -2.23 -8.46 -3.64
CA LEU A 27 -1.26 -8.18 -4.70
C LEU A 27 -0.85 -6.71 -4.68
N LEU A 28 0.11 -6.36 -3.81
CA LEU A 28 0.52 -4.98 -3.57
C LEU A 28 1.20 -4.32 -4.77
N ASP A 29 1.79 -5.12 -5.66
CA ASP A 29 2.50 -4.63 -6.84
C ASP A 29 1.67 -4.71 -8.12
N ASP A 30 0.41 -5.07 -8.02
CA ASP A 30 -0.49 -5.19 -9.15
C ASP A 30 -1.47 -4.03 -9.14
N PHE A 31 -1.33 -3.12 -10.10
CA PHE A 31 -2.21 -1.96 -10.20
C PHE A 31 -3.67 -2.36 -10.38
N GLU A 32 -3.96 -3.37 -11.20
CA GLU A 32 -5.33 -3.82 -11.44
C GLU A 32 -6.01 -4.31 -10.15
N TYR A 33 -5.24 -4.95 -9.26
CA TYR A 33 -5.74 -5.33 -7.94
C TYR A 33 -5.92 -4.11 -7.04
N MET A 34 -4.90 -3.24 -6.98
CA MET A 34 -4.87 -2.13 -6.05
C MET A 34 -5.82 -0.99 -6.42
N ARG A 35 -6.21 -0.88 -7.69
CA ARG A 35 -7.15 0.16 -8.12
C ARG A 35 -8.57 -0.09 -7.61
N ASP A 36 -8.88 -1.30 -7.19
CA ASP A 36 -10.16 -1.62 -6.58
C ASP A 36 -10.23 -0.94 -5.22
N LEU A 37 -11.23 -0.08 -5.03
CA LEU A 37 -11.33 0.74 -3.83
C LEU A 37 -11.41 -0.10 -2.56
N ALA A 38 -12.09 -1.24 -2.59
CA ALA A 38 -12.19 -2.12 -1.43
C ALA A 38 -10.83 -2.71 -1.06
N HIS A 39 -10.01 -3.07 -2.06
CA HIS A 39 -8.66 -3.57 -1.83
C HIS A 39 -7.76 -2.46 -1.29
N ALA A 40 -7.78 -1.30 -1.92
CA ALA A 40 -6.97 -0.16 -1.50
C ALA A 40 -7.30 0.27 -0.08
N GLN A 41 -8.58 0.28 0.29
CA GLN A 41 -9.01 0.66 1.62
C GLN A 41 -8.51 -0.31 2.69
N LYS A 42 -8.51 -1.61 2.39
CA LYS A 42 -7.97 -2.62 3.31
C LYS A 42 -6.48 -2.43 3.54
N VAL A 43 -5.74 -2.12 2.48
CA VAL A 43 -4.29 -1.87 2.60
C VAL A 43 -4.05 -0.59 3.39
N LEU A 44 -4.83 0.46 3.13
CA LEU A 44 -4.71 1.70 3.89
C LEU A 44 -4.96 1.47 5.38
N ASP A 45 -5.99 0.72 5.72
CA ASP A 45 -6.30 0.40 7.11
C ASP A 45 -5.13 -0.36 7.76
N ALA A 46 -4.54 -1.31 7.05
CA ALA A 46 -3.43 -2.10 7.57
C ALA A 46 -2.19 -1.24 7.83
N VAL A 47 -1.82 -0.34 6.91
CA VAL A 47 -0.63 0.51 7.09
C VAL A 47 -0.87 1.62 8.12
N SER A 48 -2.10 2.10 8.24
CA SER A 48 -2.42 3.18 9.18
C SER A 48 -2.52 2.69 10.62
N THR A 49 -2.91 1.42 10.83
CA THR A 49 -3.02 0.82 12.17
C THR A 49 -1.74 0.13 12.61
N GLY A 50 -0.75 -0.01 11.72
CA GLY A 50 0.49 -0.71 12.02
C GLY A 50 0.43 -2.22 11.84
N ALA A 51 -0.67 -2.74 11.29
CA ALA A 51 -0.79 -4.17 11.01
C ALA A 51 0.13 -4.61 9.87
N MET A 52 0.48 -3.69 8.98
CA MET A 52 1.42 -3.92 7.89
C MET A 52 2.43 -2.77 7.84
N PRO A 53 3.73 -3.03 7.75
CA PRO A 53 4.32 -4.38 7.70
C PRO A 53 4.20 -5.09 9.04
N PRO A 54 4.13 -6.43 9.06
CA PRO A 54 3.98 -7.16 10.32
C PRO A 54 5.23 -7.00 11.18
N GLN A 55 5.04 -7.00 12.51
CA GLN A 55 6.15 -6.84 13.44
C GLN A 55 7.19 -7.96 13.29
N SER A 56 6.76 -9.14 12.93
CA SER A 56 7.65 -10.29 12.72
C SER A 56 8.60 -10.11 11.55
N SER A 57 8.33 -9.17 10.63
CA SER A 57 9.22 -8.89 9.50
C SER A 57 10.46 -8.10 9.90
N GLY A 58 10.43 -7.44 11.05
CA GLY A 58 11.50 -6.56 11.50
C GLY A 58 11.50 -5.19 10.82
N GLU A 59 10.54 -4.93 9.95
CA GLU A 59 10.43 -3.64 9.28
C GLU A 59 9.68 -2.64 10.17
N PRO A 60 10.08 -1.35 10.14
CA PRO A 60 9.37 -0.34 10.92
C PRO A 60 7.98 -0.09 10.32
N PRO A 61 7.02 0.38 11.14
CA PRO A 61 5.73 0.79 10.61
C PRO A 61 5.90 1.97 9.65
N TRP A 62 4.93 2.15 8.74
CA TRP A 62 4.97 3.24 7.79
C TRP A 62 4.97 4.59 8.52
N PRO A 63 5.80 5.55 8.08
CA PRO A 63 5.72 6.90 8.61
C PRO A 63 4.41 7.56 8.16
N SER A 64 3.97 8.57 8.91
CA SER A 64 2.71 9.25 8.62
C SER A 64 2.66 9.86 7.22
N ASP A 65 3.80 10.31 6.69
CA ASP A 65 3.88 10.87 5.35
C ASP A 65 3.53 9.83 4.27
N SER A 66 3.99 8.60 4.46
CA SER A 66 3.70 7.51 3.51
C SER A 66 2.22 7.11 3.58
N VAL A 67 1.65 7.05 4.77
CA VAL A 67 0.22 6.78 4.95
C VAL A 67 -0.61 7.87 4.28
N GLN A 68 -0.22 9.13 4.45
CA GLN A 68 -0.94 10.25 3.86
C GLN A 68 -0.85 10.22 2.33
N LEU A 69 0.30 9.88 1.78
CA LEU A 69 0.48 9.75 0.34
C LEU A 69 -0.44 8.68 -0.24
N PHE A 70 -0.55 7.55 0.43
CA PHE A 70 -1.46 6.48 0.02
C PHE A 70 -2.92 6.94 0.07
N ARG A 71 -3.28 7.65 1.13
CA ARG A 71 -4.62 8.21 1.31
C ARG A 71 -4.95 9.20 0.19
N ASP A 72 -3.98 10.05 -0.19
CA ASP A 72 -4.13 11.02 -1.27
C ASP A 72 -4.32 10.30 -2.61
N TRP A 73 -3.61 9.19 -2.82
CA TRP A 73 -3.74 8.39 -4.03
C TRP A 73 -5.17 7.84 -4.18
N ILE A 74 -5.73 7.32 -3.10
CA ILE A 74 -7.11 6.82 -3.11
C ILE A 74 -8.08 7.97 -3.40
N ALA A 75 -7.89 9.12 -2.75
CA ALA A 75 -8.75 10.28 -2.94
C ALA A 75 -8.70 10.82 -4.37
N ALA A 76 -7.55 10.67 -5.04
CA ALA A 76 -7.37 11.09 -6.43
C ALA A 76 -7.93 10.09 -7.45
N GLY A 77 -8.49 8.97 -7.02
CA GLY A 77 -9.12 7.98 -7.89
C GLY A 77 -8.22 6.81 -8.28
N CYS A 78 -7.21 6.51 -7.50
CA CYS A 78 -6.31 5.37 -7.72
C CYS A 78 -5.67 5.41 -9.11
N GLN A 79 -4.97 6.47 -9.43
CA GLN A 79 -4.32 6.66 -10.74
C GLN A 79 -3.19 5.66 -10.98
N ALA A 80 -3.01 5.26 -12.22
CA ALA A 80 -1.98 4.30 -12.61
C ALA A 80 -0.55 4.75 -12.31
#